data_6278c4f7c695486e923ff9d9d3f8e8c0
#
_entry.id   6278c4f7c695486e923ff9d9d3f8e8c0
#
_cell.length_a   1.000
_cell.length_b   1.000
_cell.length_c   1.000
_cell.angle_alpha   90.00
_cell.angle_beta   90.00
_cell.angle_gamma   90.00
#
_symmetry.space_group_name_H-M   'P 1'
#
loop_
_entity.id
_entity.type
_entity.pdbx_description
1 polymer ?
#
loop_
_entity_poly.entity_id
_entity_poly.type
_entity_poly.pdbx_seq_one_letter_code
_entity_poly.pdbx_strand_id
1 'polypeptide(L)'
;MLCTGKDAFEGTVEQIADGPDKYRGTMKMRTADGEMTMRIASSKLPGSCDAGAEQRRVNALFAKAQQDRDAEIAAQCRAAVAKLPSDPGQVGGALLLFFQMGDSKDAPPAMCSDAAQKAAVCKALGTRAGFLATQQTAPNYKG
;
A
#
# COMPACT_ATOMS: atom_id res chain seq x y z
N MET A 1 7.03 8.28 -29.30
CA MET A 1 6.96 8.65 -27.86
C MET A 1 8.30 8.30 -27.26
N LEU A 2 8.94 9.23 -26.56
CA LEU A 2 10.25 9.04 -25.95
C LEU A 2 10.15 9.42 -24.46
N CYS A 3 10.47 8.49 -23.58
CA CYS A 3 10.57 8.74 -22.15
C CYS A 3 12.05 8.66 -21.74
N THR A 4 12.54 9.67 -21.01
CA THR A 4 13.93 9.75 -20.54
C THR A 4 13.99 9.55 -19.04
N GLY A 5 15.02 8.86 -18.54
CA GLY A 5 15.21 8.57 -17.11
C GLY A 5 15.74 7.16 -16.88
N LYS A 6 15.68 6.72 -15.63
CA LYS A 6 16.19 5.40 -15.23
C LYS A 6 15.45 4.25 -15.92
N ASP A 7 14.14 4.47 -16.25
CA ASP A 7 13.27 3.53 -16.94
C ASP A 7 12.93 4.05 -18.35
N ALA A 8 13.97 4.53 -19.06
CA ALA A 8 13.82 5.08 -20.40
C ALA A 8 13.25 4.03 -21.37
N PHE A 9 12.25 4.41 -22.13
CA PHE A 9 11.74 3.60 -23.23
C PHE A 9 11.50 4.43 -24.49
N GLU A 10 11.70 3.80 -25.63
CA GLU A 10 11.35 4.34 -26.92
C GLU A 10 10.21 3.52 -27.52
N GLY A 11 9.20 4.18 -28.03
CA GLY A 11 8.05 3.48 -28.59
C GLY A 11 7.43 4.19 -29.78
N THR A 12 7.01 3.40 -30.73
CA THR A 12 6.21 3.82 -31.89
C THR A 12 4.81 3.24 -31.79
N VAL A 13 3.81 4.06 -32.14
CA VAL A 13 2.41 3.64 -32.20
C VAL A 13 1.92 3.92 -33.61
N GLU A 14 1.49 2.87 -34.30
CA GLU A 14 0.80 2.97 -35.58
C GLU A 14 -0.67 2.65 -35.33
N GLN A 15 -1.56 3.54 -35.74
CA GLN A 15 -2.99 3.37 -35.58
C GLN A 15 -3.68 3.57 -36.92
N ILE A 16 -4.54 2.62 -37.30
CA ILE A 16 -5.28 2.62 -38.54
C ILE A 16 -6.76 2.56 -38.21
N ALA A 17 -7.54 3.50 -38.74
CA ALA A 17 -8.99 3.45 -38.69
C ALA A 17 -9.51 2.39 -39.65
N ASP A 18 -10.30 1.46 -39.14
CA ASP A 18 -10.92 0.38 -39.92
C ASP A 18 -12.44 0.64 -40.04
N GLY A 19 -12.76 1.84 -40.48
CA GLY A 19 -14.12 2.37 -40.54
C GLY A 19 -14.39 3.42 -39.43
N PRO A 20 -15.63 3.92 -39.35
CA PRO A 20 -15.97 5.03 -38.45
C PRO A 20 -15.92 4.66 -36.94
N ASP A 21 -16.02 3.39 -36.62
CA ASP A 21 -16.18 2.91 -35.24
C ASP A 21 -15.15 1.87 -34.84
N LYS A 22 -14.14 1.61 -35.66
CA LYS A 22 -13.13 0.59 -35.38
C LYS A 22 -11.73 1.12 -35.66
N TYR A 23 -10.83 0.76 -34.74
CA TYR A 23 -9.40 1.08 -34.83
C TYR A 23 -8.59 -0.17 -34.54
N ARG A 24 -7.52 -0.34 -35.30
CA ARG A 24 -6.48 -1.32 -34.98
C ARG A 24 -5.13 -0.64 -35.01
N GLY A 25 -4.22 -1.12 -34.22
CA GLY A 25 -2.90 -0.53 -34.17
C GLY A 25 -1.86 -1.50 -33.65
N THR A 26 -0.62 -1.11 -33.80
CA THR A 26 0.53 -1.80 -33.27
C THR A 26 1.38 -0.80 -32.50
N MET A 27 1.68 -1.14 -31.26
CA MET A 27 2.63 -0.41 -30.45
C MET A 27 3.90 -1.26 -30.34
N LYS A 28 5.03 -0.68 -30.69
CA LYS A 28 6.34 -1.30 -30.48
C LYS A 28 7.07 -0.48 -29.43
N MET A 29 7.57 -1.14 -28.40
CA MET A 29 8.34 -0.51 -27.34
C MET A 29 9.67 -1.22 -27.21
N ARG A 30 10.73 -0.44 -27.01
CA ARG A 30 12.06 -0.92 -26.69
C ARG A 30 12.44 -0.43 -25.30
N THR A 31 12.77 -1.35 -24.42
CA THR A 31 13.29 -1.12 -23.07
C THR A 31 14.68 -1.71 -22.93
N ALA A 32 15.34 -1.47 -21.81
CA ALA A 32 16.62 -2.10 -21.51
C ALA A 32 16.56 -3.65 -21.52
N ASP A 33 15.40 -4.20 -21.20
CA ASP A 33 15.18 -5.66 -21.08
C ASP A 33 14.72 -6.31 -22.39
N GLY A 34 14.49 -5.53 -23.45
CA GLY A 34 14.10 -6.07 -24.77
C GLY A 34 13.03 -5.27 -25.51
N GLU A 35 12.57 -5.88 -26.60
CA GLU A 35 11.52 -5.32 -27.45
C GLU A 35 10.18 -5.99 -27.16
N MET A 36 9.13 -5.18 -27.05
CA MET A 36 7.76 -5.64 -26.89
C MET A 36 6.90 -5.09 -28.02
N THR A 37 6.10 -5.96 -28.62
CA THR A 37 5.11 -5.57 -29.61
C THR A 37 3.72 -5.88 -29.09
N MET A 38 2.87 -4.87 -29.02
CA MET A 38 1.47 -4.98 -28.61
C MET A 38 0.56 -4.69 -29.79
N ARG A 39 -0.42 -5.54 -30.05
CA ARG A 39 -1.48 -5.30 -31.02
C ARG A 39 -2.72 -4.81 -30.30
N ILE A 40 -3.29 -3.72 -30.77
CA ILE A 40 -4.48 -3.08 -30.20
C ILE A 40 -5.60 -3.16 -31.23
N ALA A 41 -6.76 -3.63 -30.80
CA ALA A 41 -7.98 -3.54 -31.54
C ALA A 41 -9.05 -2.89 -30.65
N SER A 42 -9.73 -1.87 -31.15
CA SER A 42 -10.81 -1.20 -30.43
C SER A 42 -12.00 -1.00 -31.33
N SER A 43 -13.17 -1.10 -30.76
CA SER A 43 -14.43 -0.77 -31.44
C SER A 43 -15.29 0.09 -30.55
N LYS A 44 -16.01 1.02 -31.15
CA LYS A 44 -17.00 1.82 -30.43
C LYS A 44 -18.15 0.92 -30.00
N LEU A 45 -18.47 0.97 -28.73
CA LEU A 45 -19.66 0.29 -28.22
C LEU A 45 -20.91 1.09 -28.54
N PRO A 46 -22.05 0.43 -28.83
CA PRO A 46 -23.31 1.12 -29.02
C PRO A 46 -23.76 1.82 -27.73
N GLY A 47 -24.25 3.05 -27.86
CA GLY A 47 -24.76 3.85 -26.74
C GLY A 47 -23.92 5.09 -26.43
N SER A 48 -24.38 5.88 -25.47
CA SER A 48 -23.63 7.03 -24.98
C SER A 48 -22.47 6.57 -24.10
N CYS A 49 -21.26 7.03 -24.40
CA CYS A 49 -20.10 6.79 -23.54
C CYS A 49 -20.16 7.75 -22.33
N ASP A 50 -20.38 7.23 -21.15
CA ASP A 50 -20.12 7.97 -19.92
C ASP A 50 -18.64 7.89 -19.58
N ALA A 51 -17.87 8.86 -20.05
CA ALA A 51 -16.43 8.93 -19.83
C ALA A 51 -16.03 8.94 -18.34
N GLY A 52 -16.96 9.31 -17.44
CA GLY A 52 -16.74 9.31 -15.99
C GLY A 52 -17.08 7.99 -15.30
N ALA A 53 -17.80 7.08 -15.95
CA ALA A 53 -18.30 5.87 -15.29
C ALA A 53 -17.16 4.97 -14.81
N GLU A 54 -16.15 4.76 -15.64
CA GLU A 54 -14.98 3.94 -15.25
C GLU A 54 -14.16 4.60 -14.15
N GLN A 55 -13.96 5.90 -14.20
CA GLN A 55 -13.27 6.64 -13.14
C GLN A 55 -14.02 6.53 -11.80
N ARG A 56 -15.37 6.66 -11.83
CA ARG A 56 -16.18 6.47 -10.61
C ARG A 56 -16.06 5.05 -10.06
N ARG A 57 -16.08 4.05 -10.95
CA ARG A 57 -15.90 2.65 -10.56
C ARG A 57 -14.53 2.41 -9.93
N VAL A 58 -13.46 2.91 -10.55
CA VAL A 58 -12.10 2.80 -10.02
C VAL A 58 -11.98 3.49 -8.66
N ASN A 59 -12.51 4.72 -8.53
CA ASN A 59 -12.51 5.44 -7.26
C ASN A 59 -13.28 4.69 -6.17
N ALA A 60 -14.41 4.07 -6.49
CA ALA A 60 -15.19 3.27 -5.54
C ALA A 60 -14.40 2.01 -5.07
N LEU A 61 -13.68 1.36 -5.98
CA LEU A 61 -12.81 0.23 -5.64
C LEU A 61 -11.67 0.64 -4.70
N PHE A 62 -11.01 1.77 -4.98
CA PHE A 62 -9.96 2.30 -4.10
C PHE A 62 -10.51 2.69 -2.72
N ALA A 63 -11.66 3.37 -2.67
CA ALA A 63 -12.29 3.74 -1.41
C ALA A 63 -12.64 2.50 -0.57
N LYS A 64 -13.20 1.45 -1.21
CA LYS A 64 -13.48 0.19 -0.54
C LYS A 64 -12.21 -0.48 -0.04
N ALA A 65 -11.17 -0.59 -0.86
CA ALA A 65 -9.90 -1.19 -0.47
C ALA A 65 -9.25 -0.44 0.72
N GLN A 66 -9.38 0.89 0.75
CA GLN A 66 -8.88 1.70 1.87
C GLN A 66 -9.69 1.41 3.15
N GLN A 67 -11.03 1.35 3.07
CA GLN A 67 -11.88 1.01 4.21
C GLN A 67 -11.55 -0.40 4.77
N ASP A 68 -11.40 -1.39 3.88
CA ASP A 68 -11.06 -2.75 4.27
C ASP A 68 -9.70 -2.80 4.98
N ARG A 69 -8.70 -2.07 4.47
CA ARG A 69 -7.38 -1.92 5.11
C ARG A 69 -7.48 -1.26 6.48
N ASP A 70 -8.21 -0.16 6.59
CA ASP A 70 -8.34 0.57 7.85
C ASP A 70 -9.05 -0.28 8.92
N ALA A 71 -10.05 -1.07 8.51
CA ALA A 71 -10.73 -2.02 9.38
C ALA A 71 -9.78 -3.15 9.86
N GLU A 72 -8.95 -3.65 8.98
CA GLU A 72 -7.94 -4.67 9.31
C GLU A 72 -6.90 -4.13 10.29
N ILE A 73 -6.34 -2.94 10.02
CA ILE A 73 -5.42 -2.27 10.93
C ILE A 73 -6.07 -2.08 12.31
N ALA A 74 -7.29 -1.56 12.36
CA ALA A 74 -8.01 -1.37 13.62
C ALA A 74 -8.24 -2.70 14.38
N ALA A 75 -8.48 -3.79 13.65
CA ALA A 75 -8.61 -5.13 14.26
C ALA A 75 -7.26 -5.62 14.84
N GLN A 76 -6.17 -5.44 14.11
CA GLN A 76 -4.82 -5.78 14.56
C GLN A 76 -4.42 -4.98 15.82
N CYS A 77 -4.70 -3.66 15.84
CA CYS A 77 -4.44 -2.80 16.98
C CYS A 77 -5.21 -3.27 18.24
N ARG A 78 -6.50 -3.57 18.09
CA ARG A 78 -7.31 -4.12 19.20
C ARG A 78 -6.79 -5.47 19.69
N ALA A 79 -6.44 -6.36 18.77
CA ALA A 79 -5.94 -7.69 19.12
C ALA A 79 -4.59 -7.63 19.84
N ALA A 80 -3.70 -6.72 19.44
CA ALA A 80 -2.42 -6.50 20.09
C ALA A 80 -2.61 -6.05 21.56
N VAL A 81 -3.48 -5.08 21.80
CA VAL A 81 -3.75 -4.59 23.17
C VAL A 81 -4.46 -5.63 24.02
N ALA A 82 -5.41 -6.38 23.47
CA ALA A 82 -6.17 -7.39 24.19
C ALA A 82 -5.29 -8.52 24.76
N LYS A 83 -4.15 -8.80 24.12
CA LYS A 83 -3.20 -9.84 24.57
C LYS A 83 -2.27 -9.39 25.70
N LEU A 84 -2.04 -8.10 25.87
CA LEU A 84 -1.05 -7.57 26.83
C LEU A 84 -1.26 -8.02 28.30
N PRO A 85 -2.49 -8.12 28.83
CA PRO A 85 -2.69 -8.55 30.21
C PRO A 85 -2.32 -10.01 30.46
N SER A 86 -2.49 -10.88 29.46
CA SER A 86 -2.21 -12.33 29.57
C SER A 86 -0.81 -12.71 29.09
N ASP A 87 -0.22 -11.92 28.20
CA ASP A 87 1.09 -12.18 27.60
C ASP A 87 1.92 -10.89 27.52
N PRO A 88 2.64 -10.55 28.59
CA PRO A 88 3.53 -9.37 28.58
C PRO A 88 4.62 -9.42 27.50
N GLY A 89 4.95 -10.59 26.95
CA GLY A 89 5.90 -10.77 25.86
C GLY A 89 5.48 -10.06 24.56
N GLN A 90 4.19 -9.78 24.41
CA GLN A 90 3.65 -9.09 23.23
C GLN A 90 3.87 -7.56 23.26
N VAL A 91 4.36 -6.98 24.35
CA VAL A 91 4.58 -5.52 24.47
C VAL A 91 5.52 -5.00 23.38
N GLY A 92 6.60 -5.74 23.05
CA GLY A 92 7.53 -5.34 21.99
C GLY A 92 6.85 -5.21 20.62
N GLY A 93 6.02 -6.18 20.24
CA GLY A 93 5.23 -6.12 19.01
C GLY A 93 4.21 -4.99 19.02
N ALA A 94 3.52 -4.76 20.14
CA ALA A 94 2.59 -3.65 20.28
C ALA A 94 3.30 -2.29 20.15
N LEU A 95 4.49 -2.11 20.71
CA LEU A 95 5.26 -0.87 20.56
C LEU A 95 5.50 -0.53 19.08
N LEU A 96 5.84 -1.51 18.25
CA LEU A 96 6.06 -1.29 16.81
C LEU A 96 4.79 -0.82 16.08
N LEU A 97 3.61 -1.24 16.54
CA LEU A 97 2.33 -0.83 15.93
C LEU A 97 1.89 0.57 16.36
N PHE A 98 2.13 0.94 17.62
CA PHE A 98 1.59 2.18 18.20
C PHE A 98 2.57 3.35 18.23
N PHE A 99 3.86 3.10 18.07
CA PHE A 99 4.88 4.14 18.13
C PHE A 99 5.78 4.08 16.90
N GLN A 100 6.13 5.24 16.41
CA GLN A 100 7.13 5.35 15.35
C GLN A 100 8.50 5.02 15.96
N MET A 101 9.15 3.99 15.45
CA MET A 101 10.47 3.58 15.94
C MET A 101 11.56 4.23 15.08
N GLY A 102 12.34 5.12 15.67
CA GLY A 102 13.48 5.80 15.06
C GLY A 102 13.23 7.28 14.77
N ASP A 103 14.33 8.04 14.77
CA ASP A 103 14.34 9.50 14.50
C ASP A 103 14.47 9.83 13.01
N SER A 104 14.38 8.84 12.14
CA SER A 104 14.46 9.03 10.70
C SER A 104 13.20 9.72 10.18
N LYS A 105 13.37 10.74 9.35
CA LYS A 105 12.26 11.38 8.64
C LYS A 105 11.52 10.42 7.71
N ASP A 106 12.17 9.33 7.35
CA ASP A 106 11.64 8.28 6.48
C ASP A 106 11.04 7.10 7.27
N ALA A 107 11.02 7.18 8.62
CA ALA A 107 10.40 6.13 9.42
C ALA A 107 8.90 6.08 9.16
N PRO A 108 8.32 4.88 8.93
CA PRO A 108 6.90 4.76 8.67
C PRO A 108 6.09 5.26 9.88
N PRO A 109 4.97 5.96 9.64
CA PRO A 109 4.11 6.41 10.72
C PRO A 109 3.55 5.22 11.51
N ALA A 110 3.23 5.46 12.79
CA ALA A 110 2.59 4.45 13.62
C ALA A 110 1.27 3.99 12.97
N MET A 111 1.06 2.68 12.91
CA MET A 111 -0.15 2.10 12.31
C MET A 111 -1.39 2.32 13.18
N CYS A 112 -1.20 2.32 14.50
CA CYS A 112 -2.27 2.44 15.50
C CYS A 112 -2.23 3.84 16.14
N SER A 113 -3.33 4.58 16.08
CA SER A 113 -3.40 5.96 16.57
C SER A 113 -4.32 6.17 17.78
N ASP A 114 -5.10 5.15 18.18
CA ASP A 114 -6.05 5.27 19.30
C ASP A 114 -5.35 5.55 20.62
N ALA A 115 -5.76 6.64 21.29
CA ALA A 115 -5.11 7.13 22.51
C ALA A 115 -5.29 6.18 23.71
N ALA A 116 -6.45 5.55 23.85
CA ALA A 116 -6.71 4.62 24.94
C ALA A 116 -5.89 3.34 24.78
N GLN A 117 -5.77 2.85 23.56
CA GLN A 117 -4.93 1.70 23.25
C GLN A 117 -3.44 2.03 23.44
N LYS A 118 -2.97 3.21 23.06
CA LYS A 118 -1.60 3.68 23.36
C LYS A 118 -1.34 3.70 24.85
N ALA A 119 -2.27 4.24 25.65
CA ALA A 119 -2.15 4.26 27.10
C ALA A 119 -2.07 2.85 27.70
N ALA A 120 -2.82 1.89 27.16
CA ALA A 120 -2.74 0.50 27.60
C ALA A 120 -1.37 -0.13 27.30
N VAL A 121 -0.77 0.15 26.14
CA VAL A 121 0.60 -0.28 25.79
C VAL A 121 1.63 0.35 26.74
N CYS A 122 1.54 1.65 27.01
CA CYS A 122 2.41 2.34 27.96
C CYS A 122 2.28 1.77 29.38
N LYS A 123 1.06 1.47 29.82
CA LYS A 123 0.81 0.85 31.12
C LYS A 123 1.45 -0.54 31.21
N ALA A 124 1.31 -1.37 30.17
CA ALA A 124 1.92 -2.69 30.12
C ALA A 124 3.45 -2.60 30.13
N LEU A 125 4.04 -1.66 29.40
CA LEU A 125 5.48 -1.38 29.38
C LEU A 125 6.00 -0.95 30.77
N GLY A 126 5.22 -0.19 31.52
CA GLY A 126 5.57 0.25 32.90
C GLY A 126 5.60 -0.89 33.92
N THR A 127 5.18 -2.10 33.59
CA THR A 127 5.33 -3.27 34.42
C THR A 127 6.73 -3.90 34.31
N ARG A 128 7.23 -4.54 35.35
CA ARG A 128 8.52 -5.25 35.32
C ARG A 128 8.53 -6.31 34.18
N ALA A 129 7.45 -7.06 34.05
CA ALA A 129 7.35 -8.11 33.03
C ALA A 129 7.38 -7.53 31.61
N GLY A 130 6.60 -6.48 31.34
CA GLY A 130 6.57 -5.82 30.04
C GLY A 130 7.92 -5.17 29.69
N PHE A 131 8.58 -4.53 30.66
CA PHE A 131 9.91 -3.95 30.41
C PHE A 131 10.95 -5.03 30.10
N LEU A 132 10.99 -6.13 30.82
CA LEU A 132 11.93 -7.23 30.54
C LEU A 132 11.65 -7.89 29.18
N ALA A 133 10.38 -7.99 28.77
CA ALA A 133 10.01 -8.52 27.45
C ALA A 133 10.55 -7.66 26.29
N THR A 134 10.58 -6.33 26.45
CA THR A 134 11.16 -5.44 25.41
C THR A 134 12.66 -5.60 25.29
N GLN A 135 13.35 -5.88 26.37
CA GLN A 135 14.81 -6.13 26.36
C GLN A 135 15.18 -7.41 25.58
N GLN A 136 14.29 -8.40 25.61
CA GLN A 136 14.49 -9.67 24.87
C GLN A 136 14.20 -9.54 23.38
N THR A 137 13.29 -8.66 22.99
CA THR A 137 12.93 -8.42 21.58
C THR A 137 13.89 -7.46 20.87
N ALA A 138 14.73 -6.73 21.60
CA ALA A 138 15.72 -5.81 21.05
C ALA A 138 17.18 -6.22 21.39
N PRO A 139 17.64 -7.44 21.07
CA PRO A 139 18.96 -7.94 21.49
C PRO A 139 20.14 -7.19 20.84
N ASN A 140 19.90 -6.35 19.86
CA ASN A 140 20.93 -5.67 19.06
C ASN A 140 21.04 -4.15 19.28
N TYR A 141 20.26 -3.56 20.17
CA TYR A 141 20.49 -2.18 20.59
C TYR A 141 21.57 -2.16 21.69
N LYS A 142 22.81 -2.32 21.26
CA LYS A 142 23.95 -1.86 22.05
C LYS A 142 24.07 -0.37 21.79
N GLY A 143 23.63 0.43 22.78
CA GLY A 143 23.91 1.86 22.85
C GLY A 143 25.41 2.15 22.89
#